data_5872fdd9db45a15d9494ba32d1ccff69
#
_entry.id   5872fdd9db45a15d9494ba32d1ccff69
#
_cell.length_a   1.000
_cell.length_b   1.000
_cell.length_c   1.000
_cell.angle_alpha   90.00
_cell.angle_beta   90.00
_cell.angle_gamma   90.00
#
_symmetry.space_group_name_H-M   'P 1'
#
loop_
_entity.id
_entity.type
_entity.pdbx_description
1 polymer ?
#
loop_
_entity_poly.entity_id
_entity_poly.type
_entity_poly.pdbx_seq_one_letter_code
_entity_poly.pdbx_strand_id
1 'polypeptide(L)'
;MILTEEQYKALLPFEAEFRYAKTSQCCILPHVKFLKALEIIYGKNWNTKISPSIPTCGYCKLKMMVEIYDSMERFKNNSGN
;
A
#
# COMPACT_ATOMS: atom_id res chain seq x y z
N MET A 1 4.56 0.20 -9.10
CA MET A 1 3.20 0.72 -9.31
C MET A 1 3.24 2.24 -9.42
N ILE A 2 2.32 2.79 -10.17
CA ILE A 2 2.20 4.25 -10.34
C ILE A 2 0.86 4.68 -9.75
N LEU A 3 0.90 5.61 -8.80
CA LEU A 3 -0.31 6.06 -8.12
C LEU A 3 -0.88 7.32 -8.79
N THR A 4 -2.22 7.41 -8.83
CA THR A 4 -2.88 8.66 -9.19
C THR A 4 -2.92 9.57 -7.96
N GLU A 5 -3.23 10.85 -8.18
CA GLU A 5 -3.36 11.80 -7.08
C GLU A 5 -4.44 11.35 -6.08
N GLU A 6 -5.56 10.85 -6.60
CA GLU A 6 -6.65 10.37 -5.74
C GLU A 6 -6.21 9.17 -4.90
N GLN A 7 -5.48 8.23 -5.51
CA GLN A 7 -4.95 7.08 -4.77
C GLN A 7 -3.96 7.53 -3.70
N TYR A 8 -3.06 8.43 -4.03
CA TYR A 8 -2.09 8.95 -3.09
C TYR A 8 -2.78 9.59 -1.88
N LYS A 9 -3.75 10.47 -2.14
CA LYS A 9 -4.49 11.14 -1.06
C LYS A 9 -5.27 10.15 -0.19
N ALA A 10 -5.87 9.13 -0.82
CA ALA A 10 -6.62 8.12 -0.08
C ALA A 10 -5.72 7.25 0.79
N LEU A 11 -4.45 7.07 0.41
CA LEU A 11 -3.49 6.28 1.17
C LEU A 11 -2.79 7.06 2.28
N LEU A 12 -2.87 8.38 2.27
CA LEU A 12 -2.19 9.22 3.28
C LEU A 12 -2.53 8.83 4.73
N PRO A 13 -3.79 8.49 5.07
CA PRO A 13 -4.08 8.07 6.45
C PRO A 13 -3.32 6.84 6.92
N PHE A 14 -2.79 6.04 5.98
CA PHE A 14 -2.06 4.82 6.31
C PHE A 14 -0.54 4.98 6.12
N GLU A 15 -0.07 6.17 5.78
CA GLU A 15 1.35 6.40 5.44
C GLU A 15 2.29 5.98 6.57
N ALA A 16 1.93 6.27 7.82
CA ALA A 16 2.78 5.95 8.96
C ALA A 16 3.01 4.43 9.06
N GLU A 17 1.98 3.63 8.83
CA GLU A 17 2.07 2.18 8.87
C GLU A 17 2.90 1.63 7.71
N PHE A 18 2.75 2.22 6.52
CA PHE A 18 3.57 1.82 5.37
C PHE A 18 5.05 2.16 5.60
N ARG A 19 5.32 3.35 6.15
CA ARG A 19 6.69 3.75 6.48
C ARG A 19 7.29 2.85 7.54
N TYR A 20 6.52 2.47 8.55
CA TYR A 20 6.97 1.55 9.58
C TYR A 20 7.34 0.19 8.97
N ALA A 21 6.54 -0.30 8.03
CA ALA A 21 6.85 -1.54 7.33
C ALA A 21 8.19 -1.45 6.59
N LYS A 22 8.43 -0.32 5.93
CA LYS A 22 9.67 -0.10 5.19
C LYS A 22 10.89 -0.05 6.10
N THR A 23 10.79 0.68 7.21
CA THR A 23 11.96 0.92 8.08
C THR A 23 12.19 -0.21 9.08
N SER A 24 11.14 -0.86 9.55
CA SER A 24 11.23 -1.88 10.60
C SER A 24 11.01 -3.30 10.09
N GLN A 25 10.65 -3.45 8.81
CA GLN A 25 10.37 -4.75 8.20
C GLN A 25 9.29 -5.52 8.97
N CYS A 26 8.28 -4.79 9.46
CA CYS A 26 7.23 -5.34 10.28
C CYS A 26 5.89 -4.76 9.86
N CYS A 27 4.87 -5.61 9.70
CA CYS A 27 3.54 -5.19 9.28
C CYS A 27 2.66 -5.01 10.51
N ILE A 28 2.31 -3.75 10.80
CA ILE A 28 1.42 -3.41 11.92
C ILE A 28 0.03 -2.97 11.45
N LEU A 29 -0.20 -2.90 10.14
CA LEU A 29 -1.48 -2.46 9.60
C LEU A 29 -2.54 -3.55 9.82
N PRO A 30 -3.68 -3.23 10.45
CA PRO A 30 -4.75 -4.20 10.62
C PRO A 30 -5.26 -4.74 9.28
N HIS A 31 -5.70 -5.99 9.29
CA HIS A 31 -6.14 -6.67 8.08
C HIS A 31 -7.19 -5.87 7.29
N VAL A 32 -8.20 -5.34 8.00
CA VAL A 32 -9.27 -4.56 7.35
C VAL A 32 -8.71 -3.33 6.64
N LYS A 33 -7.76 -2.65 7.27
CA LYS A 33 -7.13 -1.47 6.67
C LYS A 33 -6.24 -1.84 5.49
N PHE A 34 -5.58 -2.98 5.55
CA PHE A 34 -4.79 -3.48 4.44
C PHE A 34 -5.69 -3.75 3.22
N LEU A 35 -6.85 -4.38 3.43
CA LEU A 35 -7.81 -4.62 2.36
C LEU A 35 -8.31 -3.31 1.75
N LYS A 36 -8.53 -2.29 2.58
CA LYS A 36 -8.91 -0.97 2.08
C LYS A 36 -7.84 -0.37 1.18
N ALA A 37 -6.57 -0.52 1.56
CA ALA A 37 -5.47 -0.03 0.75
C ALA A 37 -5.44 -0.73 -0.62
N LEU A 38 -5.67 -2.04 -0.64
CA LEU A 38 -5.75 -2.78 -1.90
C LEU A 38 -6.91 -2.31 -2.77
N GLU A 39 -8.07 -2.03 -2.16
CA GLU A 39 -9.21 -1.50 -2.89
C GLU A 39 -8.91 -0.12 -3.48
N ILE A 40 -8.19 0.72 -2.76
CA ILE A 40 -7.81 2.04 -3.25
C ILE A 40 -6.94 1.91 -4.49
N ILE A 41 -6.01 0.98 -4.49
CA ILE A 41 -5.04 0.83 -5.58
C ILE A 41 -5.61 0.05 -6.76
N TYR A 42 -6.28 -1.07 -6.49
CA TYR A 42 -6.72 -2.02 -7.51
C TYR A 42 -8.22 -2.04 -7.73
N GLY A 43 -9.00 -1.37 -6.87
CA GLY A 43 -10.45 -1.39 -6.94
C GLY A 43 -11.05 -2.57 -6.19
N LYS A 44 -12.38 -2.68 -6.23
CA LYS A 44 -13.10 -3.74 -5.49
C LYS A 44 -12.76 -5.13 -5.97
N ASN A 45 -12.29 -5.24 -7.21
CA ASN A 45 -11.91 -6.53 -7.80
C ASN A 45 -10.41 -6.79 -7.68
N TRP A 46 -9.79 -6.29 -6.61
CA TRP A 46 -8.34 -6.46 -6.40
C TRP A 46 -7.91 -7.92 -6.45
N ASN A 47 -8.77 -8.83 -6.00
CA ASN A 47 -8.44 -10.26 -5.96
C ASN A 47 -8.35 -10.92 -7.35
N THR A 48 -8.76 -10.22 -8.40
CA THR A 48 -8.57 -10.69 -9.77
C THR A 48 -7.32 -10.07 -10.42
N LYS A 49 -6.76 -9.05 -9.80
CA LYS A 49 -5.59 -8.32 -10.34
C LYS A 49 -4.29 -8.71 -9.65
N ILE A 50 -4.37 -9.17 -8.42
CA ILE A 50 -3.23 -9.67 -7.65
C ILE A 50 -3.63 -10.98 -7.00
N SER A 51 -2.64 -11.70 -6.43
CA SER A 51 -2.92 -12.97 -5.76
C SER A 51 -3.83 -12.76 -4.56
N PRO A 52 -4.96 -13.47 -4.44
CA PRO A 52 -5.85 -13.32 -3.30
C PRO A 52 -5.24 -13.83 -1.98
N SER A 53 -4.11 -14.52 -2.04
CA SER A 53 -3.42 -14.97 -0.83
C SER A 53 -2.53 -13.91 -0.19
N ILE A 54 -2.27 -12.78 -0.88
CA ILE A 54 -1.39 -11.73 -0.37
C ILE A 54 -1.83 -11.22 1.01
N PRO A 55 -3.12 -10.93 1.26
CA PRO A 55 -3.52 -10.43 2.57
C PRO A 55 -3.36 -11.43 3.71
N THR A 56 -3.25 -12.73 3.40
CA THR A 56 -3.10 -13.78 4.41
C THR A 56 -1.67 -14.24 4.58
N CYS A 57 -0.77 -13.78 3.73
CA CYS A 57 0.65 -14.13 3.78
C CYS A 57 1.44 -12.96 4.40
N GLY A 58 2.03 -13.18 5.57
CA GLY A 58 2.77 -12.12 6.27
C GLY A 58 3.87 -11.50 5.42
N TYR A 59 4.66 -12.33 4.74
CA TYR A 59 5.74 -11.85 3.90
C TYR A 59 5.23 -11.08 2.69
N CYS A 60 4.20 -11.61 2.02
CA CYS A 60 3.63 -10.95 0.85
C CYS A 60 2.98 -9.62 1.21
N LYS A 61 2.33 -9.59 2.37
CA LYS A 61 1.70 -8.38 2.90
C LYS A 61 2.75 -7.30 3.19
N LEU A 62 3.86 -7.69 3.81
CA LEU A 62 4.96 -6.78 4.09
C LEU A 62 5.55 -6.22 2.80
N LYS A 63 5.83 -7.07 1.83
CA LYS A 63 6.37 -6.64 0.54
C LYS A 63 5.43 -5.66 -0.16
N MET A 64 4.13 -5.93 -0.11
CA MET A 64 3.14 -5.04 -0.72
C MET A 64 3.14 -3.67 -0.03
N MET A 65 3.22 -3.64 1.29
CA MET A 65 3.26 -2.39 2.03
C MET A 65 4.51 -1.57 1.68
N VAL A 66 5.66 -2.22 1.56
CA VAL A 66 6.90 -1.54 1.18
C VAL A 66 6.78 -0.99 -0.24
N GLU A 67 6.21 -1.75 -1.16
CA GLU A 67 6.01 -1.29 -2.53
C GLU A 67 5.07 -0.08 -2.58
N ILE A 68 3.99 -0.12 -1.80
CA ILE A 68 3.05 1.01 -1.73
C ILE A 68 3.78 2.24 -1.19
N TYR A 69 4.57 2.10 -0.14
CA TYR A 69 5.31 3.21 0.43
C TYR A 69 6.28 3.81 -0.58
N ASP A 70 7.03 2.96 -1.29
CA ASP A 70 7.98 3.43 -2.31
C ASP A 70 7.24 4.18 -3.43
N SER A 71 6.05 3.70 -3.79
CA SER A 71 5.23 4.36 -4.81
C SER A 71 4.72 5.72 -4.33
N MET A 72 4.34 5.82 -3.06
CA MET A 72 3.93 7.09 -2.46
C MET A 72 5.08 8.09 -2.44
N GLU A 73 6.28 7.63 -2.09
CA GLU A 73 7.47 8.48 -2.08
C GLU A 73 7.80 8.99 -3.49
N ARG A 74 7.70 8.12 -4.49
CA ARG A 74 7.93 8.53 -5.89
C ARG A 74 6.91 9.57 -6.34
N PHE A 75 5.64 9.37 -5.99
CA PHE A 75 4.60 10.33 -6.33
C PHE A 75 4.88 11.68 -5.69
N LYS A 76 5.24 11.67 -4.41
CA LYS A 76 5.56 12.87 -3.66
C LYS A 76 6.73 13.62 -4.27
N ASN A 77 7.80 12.90 -4.63
CA ASN A 77 8.99 13.52 -5.21
C ASN A 77 8.74 14.07 -6.60
N ASN A 78 7.89 13.42 -7.38
CA ASN A 78 7.58 13.86 -8.74
C ASN A 78 6.59 15.02 -8.78
N SER A 79 5.68 15.11 -7.83
CA SER A 79 4.65 16.15 -7.82
C SER A 79 4.98 17.31 -6.90
N GLY A 80 6.04 17.21 -6.09
CA GLY A 80 6.44 18.24 -5.16
C GLY A 80 7.27 19.35 -5.76
N ASN A 81 7.51 19.30 -7.04
CA ASN A 81 8.37 20.30 -7.71
C ASN A 81 7.55 21.39 -8.35
#